data_11021a2681987687d6639ece57da54dd
#
_entry.id   11021a2681987687d6639ece57da54dd
#
_cell.length_a   1.000
_cell.length_b   1.000
_cell.length_c   1.000
_cell.angle_alpha   90.00
_cell.angle_beta   90.00
_cell.angle_gamma   90.00
#
_symmetry.space_group_name_H-M   'P 1'
#
loop_
_entity.id
_entity.type
_entity.pdbx_description
1 polymer ?
#
loop_
_entity_poly.entity_id
_entity_poly.type
_entity_poly.pdbx_seq_one_letter_code
_entity_poly.pdbx_strand_id
1 'polypeptide(L)'
;TLITVRYVTVPVVNTTFNITSPVINDVINFTGNITDETGLSTANITYNFSGSVTKVNFTISGTSAQVSNATLITGCVETCVVNFTMYATDTSNNVKQNSTLLVVADVTKPVVNTTFNVTSPLINDVINFTGNVSDLNGLSTANITYNMSGVLTKVNFSLSGTTAQVSNATLITVGAGSVINFTMYVTDTSNNVKQNSTLITVRDNTFPVVNTTFNITSPLVNSVINFTGNVTD
;
A
#
# COMPACT_ATOMS: atom_id res chain seq x y z
N THR A 1 -49.93 -53.38 1.86
CA THR A 1 -48.83 -52.58 2.37
C THR A 1 -48.45 -51.54 1.31
N LEU A 2 -48.65 -50.27 1.64
CA LEU A 2 -48.22 -49.17 0.75
C LEU A 2 -46.70 -49.04 0.86
N ILE A 3 -45.98 -49.15 -0.25
CA ILE A 3 -44.53 -48.86 -0.29
C ILE A 3 -44.41 -47.39 -0.69
N THR A 4 -43.85 -46.56 0.21
CA THR A 4 -43.55 -45.18 -0.09
C THR A 4 -42.13 -45.12 -0.64
N VAL A 5 -41.95 -44.69 -1.89
CA VAL A 5 -40.66 -44.44 -2.49
C VAL A 5 -40.18 -43.06 -1.99
N ARG A 6 -39.01 -43.04 -1.32
CA ARG A 6 -38.40 -41.83 -0.84
C ARG A 6 -37.38 -41.36 -1.88
N TYR A 7 -37.50 -40.12 -2.33
CA TYR A 7 -36.49 -39.47 -3.14
C TYR A 7 -35.31 -39.03 -2.24
N VAL A 8 -34.10 -39.40 -2.63
CA VAL A 8 -32.84 -39.09 -1.90
C VAL A 8 -31.91 -38.19 -2.68
N THR A 9 -32.36 -37.66 -3.83
CA THR A 9 -31.60 -36.64 -4.58
C THR A 9 -31.56 -35.35 -3.79
N VAL A 10 -30.37 -34.73 -3.73
CA VAL A 10 -30.19 -33.44 -3.05
C VAL A 10 -30.24 -32.33 -4.09
N PRO A 11 -30.64 -31.09 -3.72
CA PRO A 11 -30.57 -29.94 -4.61
C PRO A 11 -29.17 -29.68 -5.19
N VAL A 12 -29.13 -29.12 -6.39
CA VAL A 12 -27.90 -28.53 -6.96
C VAL A 12 -27.86 -27.06 -6.61
N VAL A 13 -26.74 -26.59 -6.05
CA VAL A 13 -26.55 -25.20 -5.62
C VAL A 13 -25.30 -24.61 -6.28
N ASN A 14 -25.48 -23.62 -7.14
CA ASN A 14 -24.42 -22.83 -7.77
C ASN A 14 -24.45 -21.40 -7.20
N THR A 15 -23.29 -20.89 -6.80
CA THR A 15 -23.18 -19.58 -6.13
C THR A 15 -22.26 -18.63 -6.88
N THR A 16 -22.60 -17.35 -6.89
CA THR A 16 -21.82 -16.27 -7.52
C THR A 16 -21.84 -14.99 -6.67
N PHE A 17 -20.83 -14.13 -6.88
CA PHE A 17 -20.77 -12.77 -6.35
C PHE A 17 -20.80 -11.75 -7.48
N ASN A 18 -21.30 -10.54 -7.19
CA ASN A 18 -21.19 -9.40 -8.09
C ASN A 18 -19.76 -8.80 -8.13
N ILE A 19 -18.96 -8.97 -7.06
CA ILE A 19 -17.59 -8.45 -6.92
C ILE A 19 -16.71 -9.59 -6.39
N THR A 20 -15.56 -9.83 -7.02
CA THR A 20 -14.61 -10.89 -6.63
C THR A 20 -13.46 -10.40 -5.74
N SER A 21 -13.18 -9.09 -5.74
CA SER A 21 -12.16 -8.44 -4.90
C SER A 21 -12.75 -7.16 -4.30
N PRO A 22 -13.68 -7.28 -3.34
CA PRO A 22 -14.31 -6.13 -2.73
C PRO A 22 -13.36 -5.42 -1.77
N VAL A 23 -13.62 -4.14 -1.54
CA VAL A 23 -13.00 -3.34 -0.47
C VAL A 23 -13.99 -3.09 0.66
N ILE A 24 -13.51 -2.56 1.79
CA ILE A 24 -14.37 -2.13 2.89
C ILE A 24 -15.41 -1.12 2.38
N ASN A 25 -16.66 -1.26 2.84
CA ASN A 25 -17.84 -0.50 2.43
C ASN A 25 -18.38 -0.81 1.03
N ASP A 26 -17.87 -1.81 0.32
CA ASP A 26 -18.57 -2.31 -0.86
C ASP A 26 -19.84 -3.06 -0.48
N VAL A 27 -20.82 -3.02 -1.38
CA VAL A 27 -22.04 -3.86 -1.29
C VAL A 27 -21.83 -5.13 -2.11
N ILE A 28 -21.73 -6.26 -1.42
CA ILE A 28 -21.65 -7.58 -2.07
C ILE A 28 -23.06 -8.12 -2.25
N ASN A 29 -23.36 -8.59 -3.43
CA ASN A 29 -24.54 -9.40 -3.70
C ASN A 29 -24.13 -10.86 -3.90
N PHE A 30 -24.48 -11.71 -2.96
CA PHE A 30 -24.29 -13.15 -3.03
C PHE A 30 -25.55 -13.79 -3.61
N THR A 31 -25.42 -14.48 -4.73
CA THR A 31 -26.54 -15.10 -5.46
C THR A 31 -26.36 -16.61 -5.53
N GLY A 32 -27.42 -17.35 -5.26
CA GLY A 32 -27.51 -18.80 -5.45
C GLY A 32 -28.57 -19.17 -6.50
N ASN A 33 -28.15 -19.96 -7.48
CA ASN A 33 -29.06 -20.64 -8.41
C ASN A 33 -29.21 -22.08 -7.93
N ILE A 34 -30.47 -22.49 -7.69
CA ILE A 34 -30.78 -23.73 -7.04
C ILE A 34 -31.74 -24.51 -7.94
N THR A 35 -31.45 -25.79 -8.16
CA THR A 35 -32.34 -26.69 -8.90
C THR A 35 -32.52 -28.02 -8.19
N ASP A 36 -33.72 -28.65 -8.33
CA ASP A 36 -34.03 -29.98 -7.83
C ASP A 36 -35.08 -30.62 -8.71
N GLU A 37 -34.99 -31.92 -8.97
CA GLU A 37 -35.94 -32.65 -9.84
C GLU A 37 -37.31 -32.87 -9.20
N THR A 38 -37.37 -32.95 -7.87
CA THR A 38 -38.57 -33.27 -7.11
C THR A 38 -39.26 -32.05 -6.53
N GLY A 39 -38.57 -30.95 -6.40
CA GLY A 39 -39.06 -29.65 -5.94
C GLY A 39 -38.33 -29.11 -4.73
N LEU A 40 -38.22 -27.80 -4.72
CA LEU A 40 -37.54 -27.01 -3.69
C LEU A 40 -38.53 -26.60 -2.58
N SER A 41 -38.02 -26.41 -1.36
CA SER A 41 -38.77 -26.01 -0.18
C SER A 41 -38.22 -24.71 0.44
N THR A 42 -36.96 -24.72 0.87
CA THR A 42 -36.32 -23.57 1.51
C THR A 42 -34.89 -23.38 1.06
N ALA A 43 -34.40 -22.15 1.17
CA ALA A 43 -32.97 -21.84 1.08
C ALA A 43 -32.57 -20.86 2.20
N ASN A 44 -31.33 -20.86 2.57
CA ASN A 44 -30.77 -19.79 3.40
C ASN A 44 -29.32 -19.47 3.03
N ILE A 45 -28.98 -18.22 3.22
CA ILE A 45 -27.62 -17.68 3.08
C ILE A 45 -27.12 -17.42 4.49
N THR A 46 -25.92 -17.93 4.81
CA THR A 46 -25.20 -17.59 6.03
C THR A 46 -23.87 -16.96 5.69
N TYR A 47 -23.47 -15.95 6.43
CA TYR A 47 -22.15 -15.31 6.32
C TYR A 47 -21.73 -14.70 7.65
N ASN A 48 -20.43 -14.47 7.79
CA ASN A 48 -19.85 -13.94 9.02
C ASN A 48 -18.92 -12.77 8.69
N PHE A 49 -19.28 -11.57 9.19
CA PHE A 49 -18.39 -10.43 9.33
C PHE A 49 -18.07 -10.27 10.82
N SER A 50 -16.80 -10.18 11.21
CA SER A 50 -16.37 -9.90 12.60
C SER A 50 -16.87 -10.88 13.68
N GLY A 51 -16.98 -12.17 13.37
CA GLY A 51 -17.34 -13.20 14.37
C GLY A 51 -18.85 -13.37 14.61
N SER A 52 -19.72 -12.53 14.04
CA SER A 52 -21.17 -12.68 14.13
C SER A 52 -21.74 -13.32 12.88
N VAL A 53 -22.41 -14.47 13.02
CA VAL A 53 -23.07 -15.15 11.90
C VAL A 53 -24.42 -14.50 11.61
N THR A 54 -24.58 -14.04 10.37
CA THR A 54 -25.87 -13.60 9.85
C THR A 54 -26.49 -14.72 9.02
N LYS A 55 -27.80 -14.93 9.18
CA LYS A 55 -28.60 -15.91 8.42
C LYS A 55 -29.79 -15.22 7.79
N VAL A 56 -29.94 -15.37 6.47
CA VAL A 56 -31.08 -14.88 5.70
C VAL A 56 -31.83 -16.08 5.15
N ASN A 57 -33.14 -16.19 5.45
CA ASN A 57 -33.96 -17.32 5.06
C ASN A 57 -34.88 -16.96 3.89
N PHE A 58 -35.11 -17.92 3.00
CA PHE A 58 -35.98 -17.82 1.85
C PHE A 58 -36.92 -19.02 1.81
N THR A 59 -38.20 -18.78 1.52
CA THR A 59 -39.12 -19.82 1.10
C THR A 59 -39.12 -19.88 -0.42
N ILE A 60 -38.84 -21.05 -0.97
CA ILE A 60 -38.75 -21.30 -2.41
C ILE A 60 -39.65 -22.47 -2.79
N SER A 61 -39.99 -22.58 -4.08
CA SER A 61 -40.84 -23.65 -4.58
C SER A 61 -40.56 -23.95 -6.06
N GLY A 62 -41.10 -25.02 -6.59
CA GLY A 62 -40.81 -25.47 -7.95
C GLY A 62 -39.50 -26.21 -8.06
N THR A 63 -39.02 -26.46 -9.27
CA THR A 63 -37.81 -27.23 -9.54
C THR A 63 -36.57 -26.34 -9.78
N SER A 64 -36.74 -25.01 -9.81
CA SER A 64 -35.68 -24.04 -9.98
C SER A 64 -36.01 -22.76 -9.21
N ALA A 65 -35.03 -22.21 -8.53
CA ALA A 65 -35.12 -20.93 -7.83
C ALA A 65 -33.78 -20.18 -7.88
N GLN A 66 -33.86 -18.84 -7.84
CA GLN A 66 -32.76 -17.98 -7.59
C GLN A 66 -33.00 -17.17 -6.33
N VAL A 67 -32.05 -17.15 -5.43
CA VAL A 67 -32.06 -16.31 -4.21
C VAL A 67 -30.82 -15.47 -4.14
N SER A 68 -30.96 -14.27 -3.60
CA SER A 68 -29.81 -13.38 -3.43
C SER A 68 -29.94 -12.55 -2.16
N ASN A 69 -28.79 -12.14 -1.61
CA ASN A 69 -28.71 -11.19 -0.51
C ASN A 69 -27.59 -10.19 -0.76
N ALA A 70 -27.95 -8.92 -0.71
CA ALA A 70 -26.99 -7.83 -0.76
C ALA A 70 -26.62 -7.42 0.66
N THR A 71 -25.35 -7.31 0.94
CA THR A 71 -24.82 -6.91 2.25
C THR A 71 -23.63 -5.99 2.11
N LEU A 72 -23.53 -5.01 3.02
CA LEU A 72 -22.40 -4.09 3.10
C LEU A 72 -21.26 -4.75 3.86
N ILE A 73 -20.02 -4.66 3.33
CA ILE A 73 -18.84 -5.13 4.06
C ILE A 73 -18.51 -4.13 5.17
N THR A 74 -18.89 -4.48 6.38
CA THR A 74 -18.64 -3.70 7.60
C THR A 74 -18.11 -4.58 8.70
N GLY A 75 -17.39 -3.98 9.67
CA GLY A 75 -16.95 -4.68 10.86
C GLY A 75 -15.83 -5.69 10.66
N CYS A 76 -15.23 -5.78 9.49
CA CYS A 76 -13.96 -6.47 9.27
C CYS A 76 -12.91 -5.48 8.76
N VAL A 77 -11.64 -5.84 8.84
CA VAL A 77 -10.51 -5.08 8.31
C VAL A 77 -10.15 -5.59 6.91
N GLU A 78 -9.35 -4.85 6.17
CA GLU A 78 -8.73 -5.31 4.93
C GLU A 78 -8.06 -6.68 5.12
N THR A 79 -8.03 -7.50 4.09
CA THR A 79 -7.57 -8.90 4.08
C THR A 79 -8.43 -9.89 4.88
N CYS A 80 -9.52 -9.45 5.53
CA CYS A 80 -10.42 -10.39 6.17
C CYS A 80 -11.05 -11.36 5.16
N VAL A 81 -11.28 -12.59 5.59
CA VAL A 81 -11.91 -13.63 4.79
C VAL A 81 -13.33 -13.84 5.28
N VAL A 82 -14.29 -13.68 4.39
CA VAL A 82 -15.71 -13.93 4.66
C VAL A 82 -16.12 -15.22 4.00
N ASN A 83 -16.71 -16.13 4.78
CA ASN A 83 -17.31 -17.35 4.25
C ASN A 83 -18.79 -17.14 4.04
N PHE A 84 -19.24 -17.21 2.80
CA PHE A 84 -20.65 -17.26 2.43
C PHE A 84 -21.05 -18.70 2.16
N THR A 85 -22.10 -19.17 2.82
CA THR A 85 -22.64 -20.51 2.62
C THR A 85 -24.12 -20.43 2.24
N MET A 86 -24.47 -21.04 1.13
CA MET A 86 -25.84 -21.26 0.70
C MET A 86 -26.28 -22.67 1.08
N TYR A 87 -27.40 -22.77 1.73
CA TYR A 87 -28.10 -24.04 1.98
C TYR A 87 -29.41 -24.09 1.17
N ALA A 88 -29.72 -25.22 0.59
CA ALA A 88 -30.97 -25.47 -0.07
C ALA A 88 -31.56 -26.78 0.44
N THR A 89 -32.88 -26.80 0.64
CA THR A 89 -33.65 -27.96 1.09
C THR A 89 -34.77 -28.23 0.08
N ASP A 90 -34.91 -29.47 -0.33
CA ASP A 90 -36.01 -29.93 -1.19
C ASP A 90 -37.30 -30.26 -0.39
N THR A 91 -38.36 -30.65 -1.08
CA THR A 91 -39.62 -31.05 -0.49
C THR A 91 -39.55 -32.39 0.26
N SER A 92 -38.50 -33.18 0.04
CA SER A 92 -38.22 -34.44 0.73
C SER A 92 -37.31 -34.28 1.94
N ASN A 93 -36.93 -33.02 2.31
CA ASN A 93 -36.00 -32.64 3.37
C ASN A 93 -34.53 -33.06 3.12
N ASN A 94 -34.13 -33.30 1.87
CA ASN A 94 -32.71 -33.44 1.56
C ASN A 94 -32.06 -32.05 1.48
N VAL A 95 -30.87 -31.93 2.03
CA VAL A 95 -30.13 -30.63 2.14
C VAL A 95 -28.85 -30.67 1.37
N LYS A 96 -28.57 -29.60 0.62
CA LYS A 96 -27.27 -29.32 -0.01
C LYS A 96 -26.79 -27.98 0.43
N GLN A 97 -25.45 -27.89 0.64
CA GLN A 97 -24.79 -26.61 0.86
C GLN A 97 -23.69 -26.38 -0.20
N ASN A 98 -23.43 -25.12 -0.46
CA ASN A 98 -22.26 -24.65 -1.21
C ASN A 98 -21.66 -23.42 -0.52
N SER A 99 -20.35 -23.44 -0.28
CA SER A 99 -19.63 -22.38 0.42
C SER A 99 -18.61 -21.73 -0.51
N THR A 100 -18.49 -20.42 -0.43
CA THR A 100 -17.52 -19.65 -1.18
C THR A 100 -16.84 -18.65 -0.25
N LEU A 101 -15.50 -18.59 -0.29
CA LEU A 101 -14.70 -17.62 0.45
C LEU A 101 -14.53 -16.36 -0.38
N LEU A 102 -14.66 -15.22 0.27
CA LEU A 102 -14.41 -13.90 -0.30
C LEU A 102 -13.38 -13.19 0.57
N VAL A 103 -12.31 -12.69 -0.07
CA VAL A 103 -11.24 -11.95 0.60
C VAL A 103 -11.44 -10.46 0.32
N VAL A 104 -11.49 -9.66 1.37
CA VAL A 104 -11.56 -8.19 1.27
C VAL A 104 -10.18 -7.67 0.89
N ALA A 105 -10.10 -6.90 -0.19
CA ALA A 105 -8.84 -6.39 -0.71
C ALA A 105 -8.25 -5.31 0.21
N ASP A 106 -6.93 -5.30 0.30
CA ASP A 106 -6.17 -4.22 0.91
C ASP A 106 -5.86 -3.15 -0.16
N VAL A 107 -6.27 -1.91 0.12
CA VAL A 107 -6.02 -0.72 -0.73
C VAL A 107 -5.29 0.39 0.03
N THR A 108 -4.94 0.13 1.29
CA THR A 108 -4.23 1.09 2.14
C THR A 108 -2.76 1.13 1.76
N LYS A 109 -2.24 2.33 1.55
CA LYS A 109 -0.83 2.52 1.20
C LYS A 109 0.03 2.59 2.45
N PRO A 110 1.28 2.12 2.40
CA PRO A 110 2.23 2.24 3.49
C PRO A 110 2.42 3.68 3.98
N VAL A 111 2.73 3.83 5.26
CA VAL A 111 3.20 5.09 5.85
C VAL A 111 4.72 5.17 5.70
N VAL A 112 5.22 6.33 5.25
CA VAL A 112 6.66 6.55 5.00
C VAL A 112 7.08 7.85 5.66
N ASN A 113 7.94 7.78 6.69
CA ASN A 113 8.55 8.91 7.37
C ASN A 113 10.07 8.90 7.12
N THR A 114 10.61 9.99 6.55
CA THR A 114 12.02 10.07 6.14
C THR A 114 12.77 11.13 6.93
N THR A 115 14.05 10.86 7.21
CA THR A 115 14.96 11.76 7.93
C THR A 115 16.38 11.68 7.37
N PHE A 116 17.19 12.74 7.61
CA PHE A 116 18.61 12.76 7.39
C PHE A 116 19.38 12.93 8.71
N ASN A 117 20.59 12.38 8.78
CA ASN A 117 21.51 12.66 9.88
C ASN A 117 22.12 14.07 9.80
N VAL A 118 22.20 14.66 8.60
CA VAL A 118 22.73 16.01 8.34
C VAL A 118 21.77 16.74 7.40
N THR A 119 21.28 17.91 7.79
CA THR A 119 20.30 18.70 7.01
C THR A 119 20.93 19.77 6.12
N SER A 120 22.22 20.10 6.34
CA SER A 120 23.00 21.07 5.57
C SER A 120 24.40 20.53 5.31
N PRO A 121 24.56 19.49 4.46
CA PRO A 121 25.84 18.86 4.22
C PRO A 121 26.76 19.74 3.42
N LEU A 122 28.07 19.50 3.59
CA LEU A 122 29.14 20.01 2.75
C LEU A 122 29.53 18.96 1.70
N ILE A 123 30.28 19.37 0.69
CA ILE A 123 30.97 18.41 -0.18
C ILE A 123 31.86 17.49 0.66
N ASN A 124 31.90 16.20 0.32
CA ASN A 124 32.57 15.11 1.03
C ASN A 124 31.95 14.72 2.40
N ASP A 125 30.85 15.31 2.82
CA ASP A 125 30.08 14.75 3.94
C ASP A 125 29.43 13.42 3.55
N VAL A 126 29.32 12.52 4.52
CA VAL A 126 28.50 11.30 4.41
C VAL A 126 27.14 11.58 5.01
N ILE A 127 26.11 11.57 4.17
CA ILE A 127 24.74 11.67 4.62
C ILE A 127 24.09 10.28 4.67
N ASN A 128 23.28 10.07 5.71
CA ASN A 128 22.45 8.89 5.83
C ASN A 128 20.99 9.29 5.71
N PHE A 129 20.35 8.80 4.65
CA PHE A 129 18.91 8.94 4.43
C PHE A 129 18.21 7.73 5.03
N THR A 130 17.35 7.97 6.01
CA THR A 130 16.63 6.91 6.75
C THR A 130 15.13 7.08 6.57
N GLY A 131 14.43 5.97 6.35
CA GLY A 131 12.98 5.88 6.34
C GLY A 131 12.48 4.90 7.39
N ASN A 132 11.53 5.35 8.22
CA ASN A 132 10.69 4.50 9.05
C ASN A 132 9.40 4.26 8.30
N VAL A 133 9.09 3.00 8.02
CA VAL A 133 7.98 2.61 7.19
C VAL A 133 7.07 1.62 7.92
N SER A 134 5.76 1.73 7.71
CA SER A 134 4.78 0.82 8.31
C SER A 134 3.58 0.61 7.39
N ASP A 135 3.03 -0.60 7.48
CA ASP A 135 1.76 -0.97 6.86
C ASP A 135 1.07 -2.03 7.72
N LEU A 136 -0.24 -1.92 7.91
CA LEU A 136 -0.98 -2.83 8.80
C LEU A 136 -1.05 -4.25 8.26
N ASN A 137 -1.14 -4.40 6.93
CA ASN A 137 -1.30 -5.68 6.24
C ASN A 137 0.02 -6.27 5.74
N GLY A 138 1.13 -5.55 5.93
CA GLY A 138 2.48 -6.02 5.69
C GLY A 138 3.24 -5.31 4.59
N LEU A 139 4.53 -5.16 4.81
CA LEU A 139 5.49 -4.56 3.90
C LEU A 139 6.11 -5.62 2.97
N SER A 140 6.45 -5.23 1.74
CA SER A 140 7.07 -6.10 0.74
C SER A 140 8.46 -5.59 0.33
N THR A 141 8.53 -4.37 -0.20
CA THR A 141 9.80 -3.80 -0.68
C THR A 141 9.89 -2.31 -0.37
N ALA A 142 11.13 -1.81 -0.32
CA ALA A 142 11.41 -0.39 -0.41
C ALA A 142 12.56 -0.12 -1.37
N ASN A 143 12.63 1.09 -1.91
CA ASN A 143 13.82 1.56 -2.58
C ASN A 143 14.06 3.05 -2.29
N ILE A 144 15.34 3.41 -2.23
CA ILE A 144 15.81 4.77 -2.12
C ILE A 144 16.40 5.16 -3.47
N THR A 145 15.94 6.27 -4.04
CA THR A 145 16.50 6.84 -5.26
C THR A 145 17.01 8.26 -5.00
N TYR A 146 18.13 8.61 -5.60
CA TYR A 146 18.66 9.97 -5.59
C TYR A 146 19.50 10.22 -6.83
N ASN A 147 19.65 11.49 -7.20
CA ASN A 147 20.45 11.92 -8.34
C ASN A 147 21.57 12.85 -7.86
N MET A 148 22.83 12.46 -8.10
CA MET A 148 24.00 13.30 -7.93
C MET A 148 24.75 13.39 -9.25
N SER A 149 25.10 14.61 -9.70
CA SER A 149 25.83 14.85 -10.96
C SER A 149 25.17 14.25 -12.22
N GLY A 150 23.83 14.19 -12.27
CA GLY A 150 23.10 13.61 -13.40
C GLY A 150 23.01 12.07 -13.38
N VAL A 151 23.60 11.40 -12.40
CA VAL A 151 23.54 9.94 -12.25
C VAL A 151 22.46 9.58 -11.24
N LEU A 152 21.43 8.84 -11.70
CA LEU A 152 20.38 8.30 -10.83
C LEU A 152 20.88 7.01 -10.16
N THR A 153 20.94 7.04 -8.84
CA THR A 153 21.23 5.86 -8.01
C THR A 153 19.93 5.30 -7.42
N LYS A 154 19.82 3.97 -7.42
CA LYS A 154 18.69 3.25 -6.81
C LYS A 154 19.22 2.13 -5.90
N VAL A 155 18.79 2.13 -4.65
CA VAL A 155 19.12 1.10 -3.65
C VAL A 155 17.83 0.38 -3.27
N ASN A 156 17.79 -0.94 -3.39
CA ASN A 156 16.61 -1.76 -3.15
C ASN A 156 16.72 -2.52 -1.83
N PHE A 157 15.58 -2.70 -1.16
CA PHE A 157 15.44 -3.43 0.09
C PHE A 157 14.26 -4.40 -0.02
N SER A 158 14.43 -5.63 0.45
CA SER A 158 13.33 -6.55 0.71
C SER A 158 12.85 -6.36 2.13
N LEU A 159 11.55 -6.22 2.32
CA LEU A 159 10.93 -5.98 3.62
C LEU A 159 9.99 -7.13 3.98
N SER A 160 9.69 -7.26 5.27
CA SER A 160 8.69 -8.18 5.80
C SER A 160 8.13 -7.64 7.12
N GLY A 161 6.96 -8.15 7.53
CA GLY A 161 6.27 -7.67 8.72
C GLY A 161 5.55 -6.35 8.48
N THR A 162 5.09 -5.70 9.54
CA THR A 162 4.25 -4.50 9.49
C THR A 162 5.02 -3.21 9.70
N THR A 163 6.28 -3.28 10.12
CA THR A 163 7.17 -2.12 10.33
C THR A 163 8.58 -2.45 9.91
N ALA A 164 9.28 -1.47 9.38
CA ALA A 164 10.70 -1.58 9.05
C ALA A 164 11.40 -0.22 9.11
N GLN A 165 12.72 -0.24 9.27
CA GLN A 165 13.59 0.88 9.05
C GLN A 165 14.55 0.54 7.91
N VAL A 166 14.65 1.41 6.92
CA VAL A 166 15.61 1.31 5.81
C VAL A 166 16.49 2.56 5.77
N SER A 167 17.76 2.39 5.45
CA SER A 167 18.68 3.52 5.35
C SER A 167 19.75 3.28 4.30
N ASN A 168 20.23 4.37 3.72
CA ASN A 168 21.37 4.37 2.82
C ASN A 168 22.29 5.56 3.13
N ALA A 169 23.54 5.24 3.37
CA ALA A 169 24.62 6.23 3.52
C ALA A 169 25.27 6.50 2.17
N THR A 170 25.45 7.76 1.83
CA THR A 170 26.10 8.18 0.58
C THR A 170 27.00 9.38 0.79
N LEU A 171 28.12 9.42 0.05
CA LEU A 171 29.05 10.54 0.04
C LEU A 171 28.49 11.66 -0.87
N ILE A 172 28.53 12.91 -0.41
CA ILE A 172 28.19 14.08 -1.23
C ILE A 172 29.36 14.38 -2.15
N THR A 173 29.14 14.21 -3.46
CA THR A 173 30.16 14.43 -4.51
C THR A 173 29.86 15.65 -5.38
N VAL A 174 28.77 16.37 -5.12
CA VAL A 174 28.37 17.59 -5.83
C VAL A 174 28.72 18.82 -5.01
N GLY A 175 29.03 19.91 -5.71
CA GLY A 175 29.49 21.17 -5.09
C GLY A 175 28.39 21.95 -4.39
N ALA A 176 28.82 23.03 -3.72
CA ALA A 176 27.95 23.97 -3.03
C ALA A 176 26.80 24.49 -3.91
N GLY A 177 25.66 24.73 -3.32
CA GLY A 177 24.42 25.14 -4.02
C GLY A 177 23.69 24.03 -4.75
N SER A 178 24.27 22.84 -4.91
CA SER A 178 23.59 21.71 -5.53
C SER A 178 22.44 21.23 -4.68
N VAL A 179 21.30 20.92 -5.33
CA VAL A 179 20.10 20.34 -4.69
C VAL A 179 19.99 18.88 -5.08
N ILE A 180 19.93 18.01 -4.08
CA ILE A 180 19.77 16.57 -4.26
C ILE A 180 18.38 16.20 -3.80
N ASN A 181 17.64 15.50 -4.64
CA ASN A 181 16.33 14.93 -4.29
C ASN A 181 16.51 13.46 -3.90
N PHE A 182 16.22 13.13 -2.66
CA PHE A 182 16.11 11.76 -2.19
C PHE A 182 14.63 11.35 -2.15
N THR A 183 14.30 10.25 -2.79
CA THR A 183 12.95 9.71 -2.79
C THR A 183 12.97 8.28 -2.28
N MET A 184 12.14 8.00 -1.30
CA MET A 184 11.85 6.65 -0.84
C MET A 184 10.52 6.19 -1.39
N TYR A 185 10.50 5.01 -2.00
CA TYR A 185 9.30 4.29 -2.42
C TYR A 185 9.16 3.06 -1.52
N VAL A 186 7.95 2.80 -1.08
CA VAL A 186 7.60 1.62 -0.28
C VAL A 186 6.40 0.95 -0.88
N THR A 187 6.46 -0.37 -0.99
CA THR A 187 5.39 -1.23 -1.50
C THR A 187 5.00 -2.23 -0.43
N ASP A 188 3.70 -2.40 -0.20
CA ASP A 188 3.16 -3.41 0.70
C ASP A 188 3.01 -4.79 0.01
N THR A 189 2.46 -5.76 0.71
CA THR A 189 2.19 -7.11 0.20
C THR A 189 1.06 -7.17 -0.82
N SER A 190 0.21 -6.14 -0.87
CA SER A 190 -0.92 -5.99 -1.80
C SER A 190 -0.59 -5.15 -3.03
N ASN A 191 0.69 -4.73 -3.17
CA ASN A 191 1.22 -3.87 -4.22
C ASN A 191 0.73 -2.41 -4.17
N ASN A 192 0.23 -1.92 -3.02
CA ASN A 192 0.00 -0.49 -2.87
C ASN A 192 1.34 0.22 -2.66
N VAL A 193 1.53 1.36 -3.31
CA VAL A 193 2.80 2.09 -3.31
C VAL A 193 2.64 3.46 -2.69
N LYS A 194 3.55 3.81 -1.77
CA LYS A 194 3.73 5.15 -1.23
C LYS A 194 5.14 5.64 -1.50
N GLN A 195 5.27 6.93 -1.84
CA GLN A 195 6.57 7.60 -1.91
C GLN A 195 6.62 8.79 -0.96
N ASN A 196 7.82 9.12 -0.51
CA ASN A 196 8.16 10.36 0.18
C ASN A 196 9.49 10.89 -0.37
N SER A 197 9.51 12.19 -0.71
CA SER A 197 10.69 12.86 -1.28
C SER A 197 11.14 13.98 -0.36
N THR A 198 12.45 14.12 -0.22
CA THR A 198 13.06 15.20 0.56
C THR A 198 14.24 15.79 -0.20
N LEU A 199 14.25 17.11 -0.31
CA LEU A 199 15.35 17.86 -0.91
C LEU A 199 16.41 18.19 0.15
N ILE A 200 17.68 18.07 -0.23
CA ILE A 200 18.81 18.53 0.56
C ILE A 200 19.70 19.43 -0.30
N THR A 201 20.13 20.56 0.26
CA THR A 201 21.00 21.50 -0.44
C THR A 201 22.39 21.42 0.14
N VAL A 202 23.40 21.27 -0.71
CA VAL A 202 24.79 21.26 -0.31
C VAL A 202 25.22 22.70 0.03
N ARG A 203 25.73 22.89 1.25
CA ARG A 203 26.09 24.20 1.76
C ARG A 203 27.46 24.62 1.21
N ASP A 204 27.63 25.92 0.96
CA ASP A 204 28.91 26.55 0.77
C ASP A 204 29.53 26.90 2.12
N ASN A 205 30.80 26.60 2.27
CA ASN A 205 31.63 26.99 3.42
C ASN A 205 32.99 27.59 2.98
N THR A 206 33.11 27.89 1.69
CA THR A 206 34.30 28.62 1.18
C THR A 206 34.21 30.09 1.57
N PHE A 207 35.35 30.65 1.90
CA PHE A 207 35.42 32.06 2.18
C PHE A 207 35.94 32.79 0.94
N PRO A 208 35.40 33.97 0.63
CA PRO A 208 35.92 34.78 -0.43
C PRO A 208 37.42 35.04 -0.27
N VAL A 209 38.19 34.92 -1.35
CA VAL A 209 39.61 35.25 -1.38
C VAL A 209 39.74 36.71 -1.77
N VAL A 210 40.47 37.47 -0.92
CA VAL A 210 40.73 38.87 -1.15
C VAL A 210 42.20 39.06 -1.43
N ASN A 211 42.53 39.44 -2.65
CA ASN A 211 43.89 39.82 -3.06
C ASN A 211 43.97 41.32 -3.15
N THR A 212 44.93 41.92 -2.44
CA THR A 212 45.15 43.37 -2.39
C THR A 212 46.48 43.78 -2.97
N THR A 213 46.52 44.86 -3.69
CA THR A 213 47.76 45.44 -4.25
C THR A 213 47.78 46.94 -4.05
N PHE A 214 48.98 47.47 -3.99
CA PHE A 214 49.23 48.90 -4.02
C PHE A 214 49.99 49.26 -5.33
N ASN A 215 49.66 50.42 -5.88
CA ASN A 215 50.33 50.94 -7.06
C ASN A 215 51.81 51.33 -6.75
N ILE A 216 52.14 51.65 -5.49
CA ILE A 216 53.48 52.05 -5.03
C ILE A 216 53.73 51.30 -3.71
N THR A 217 54.87 50.58 -3.64
CA THR A 217 55.31 49.84 -2.45
C THR A 217 56.22 50.65 -1.51
N SER A 218 56.82 51.72 -2.02
CA SER A 218 57.69 52.62 -1.27
C SER A 218 57.36 54.08 -1.60
N PRO A 219 56.26 54.61 -1.06
CA PRO A 219 55.80 55.95 -1.42
C PRO A 219 56.69 57.07 -0.78
N LEU A 220 56.93 58.17 -1.50
CA LEU A 220 57.44 59.39 -0.97
C LEU A 220 56.37 60.29 -0.38
N VAL A 221 56.78 61.32 0.38
CA VAL A 221 55.81 62.32 0.88
C VAL A 221 55.07 62.96 -0.29
N ASN A 222 53.72 63.08 -0.16
CA ASN A 222 52.78 63.58 -1.19
C ASN A 222 52.59 62.65 -2.40
N SER A 223 53.03 61.34 -2.34
CA SER A 223 52.62 60.33 -3.35
C SER A 223 51.15 59.95 -3.17
N VAL A 224 50.42 59.79 -4.30
CA VAL A 224 49.11 59.22 -4.30
C VAL A 224 49.23 57.72 -4.35
N ILE A 225 48.74 57.06 -3.29
CA ILE A 225 48.70 55.61 -3.18
C ILE A 225 47.32 55.15 -3.62
N ASN A 226 47.27 54.24 -4.59
CA ASN A 226 46.05 53.54 -4.98
C ASN A 226 46.08 52.13 -4.40
N PHE A 227 45.07 51.80 -3.59
CA PHE A 227 44.85 50.48 -3.05
C PHE A 227 43.76 49.78 -3.87
N THR A 228 44.08 48.61 -4.42
CA THR A 228 43.17 47.83 -5.24
C THR A 228 42.97 46.48 -4.58
N GLY A 229 41.70 46.04 -4.43
CA GLY A 229 41.31 44.72 -3.97
C GLY A 229 40.55 43.95 -5.04
N ASN A 230 41.00 42.75 -5.38
CA ASN A 230 40.22 41.79 -6.17
C ASN A 230 39.66 40.75 -5.22
N VAL A 231 38.33 40.51 -5.32
CA VAL A 231 37.63 39.54 -4.51
C VAL A 231 37.08 38.45 -5.43
N THR A 232 37.34 37.19 -5.07
CA THR A 232 36.82 35.99 -5.76
C THR A 232 36.27 35.03 -4.73
N ASP A 233 35.22 34.34 -5.12
CA ASP A 233 34.55 33.30 -4.33
C ASP A 233 34.27 32.08 -5.23
#